data_a01110f10f8c7299c46c1f37b167f352
#
_entry.id   a01110f10f8c7299c46c1f37b167f352
#
_cell.length_a   1.000
_cell.length_b   1.000
_cell.length_c   1.000
_cell.angle_alpha   90.00
_cell.angle_beta   90.00
_cell.angle_gamma   90.00
#
_symmetry.space_group_name_H-M   'P 1'
#
loop_
_entity.id
_entity.type
_entity.pdbx_description
1 polymer ?
#
loop_
_entity_poly.entity_id
_entity_poly.type
_entity_poly.pdbx_seq_one_letter_code
_entity_poly.pdbx_strand_id
1 'polypeptide(L)'
;MIVWLNGPFGVGKTAVAEALLDAKPDWLLLDPEERGVELLRTTPDAGDFQDLPAWRAGFVEDAVARNGSVDVVIPMTVRRLDYYREILDGMKSVVEVRPIRLTASETTLRERIARDDTPPTTAAWRLQHLDACIGAFDDAAFGDHIGTDGRTPAKIAALILVMIGRA
;
A
#
# COMPACT_ATOMS: atom_id res chain seq x y z
N MET A 1 13.85 -8.00 3.57
CA MET A 1 12.41 -8.36 3.40
C MET A 1 11.62 -7.11 3.01
N ILE A 2 10.55 -7.27 2.24
CA ILE A 2 9.62 -6.18 1.92
C ILE A 2 8.29 -6.44 2.65
N VAL A 3 7.76 -5.45 3.36
CA VAL A 3 6.41 -5.43 3.92
C VAL A 3 5.53 -4.55 3.03
N TRP A 4 4.63 -5.16 2.27
CA TRP A 4 3.71 -4.42 1.40
C TRP A 4 2.36 -4.25 2.07
N LEU A 5 2.05 -3.01 2.49
CA LEU A 5 0.76 -2.63 3.06
C LEU A 5 -0.19 -2.27 1.91
N ASN A 6 -1.16 -3.14 1.62
CA ASN A 6 -2.19 -2.90 0.61
C ASN A 6 -3.56 -2.75 1.29
N GLY A 7 -4.52 -2.14 0.62
CA GLY A 7 -5.86 -1.92 1.16
C GLY A 7 -6.52 -0.65 0.62
N PRO A 8 -7.81 -0.42 0.93
CA PRO A 8 -8.57 0.69 0.38
C PRO A 8 -8.05 2.07 0.81
N PHE A 9 -8.58 3.11 0.16
CA PHE A 9 -8.34 4.50 0.58
C PHE A 9 -8.85 4.72 2.00
N GLY A 10 -8.13 5.54 2.78
CA GLY A 10 -8.51 5.83 4.17
C GLY A 10 -8.23 4.72 5.19
N VAL A 11 -7.71 3.55 4.78
CA VAL A 11 -7.45 2.43 5.70
C VAL A 11 -6.28 2.68 6.66
N GLY A 12 -5.41 3.68 6.36
CA GLY A 12 -4.29 4.08 7.22
C GLY A 12 -2.94 3.45 6.86
N LYS A 13 -2.73 3.03 5.62
CA LYS A 13 -1.45 2.45 5.16
C LYS A 13 -0.23 3.31 5.50
N THR A 14 -0.29 4.60 5.17
CA THR A 14 0.81 5.55 5.43
C THR A 14 1.10 5.68 6.93
N ALA A 15 0.08 5.90 7.73
CA ALA A 15 0.24 6.01 9.19
C ALA A 15 0.77 4.71 9.82
N VAL A 16 0.40 3.55 9.30
CA VAL A 16 0.95 2.25 9.75
C VAL A 16 2.40 2.09 9.29
N ALA A 17 2.74 2.52 8.08
CA ALA A 17 4.12 2.52 7.60
C ALA A 17 5.02 3.42 8.47
N GLU A 18 4.57 4.63 8.79
CA GLU A 18 5.27 5.53 9.71
C GLU A 18 5.47 4.89 11.08
N ALA A 19 4.44 4.26 11.65
CA ALA A 19 4.55 3.56 12.93
C ALA A 19 5.50 2.34 12.88
N LEU A 20 5.64 1.68 11.72
CA LEU A 20 6.66 0.64 11.52
C LEU A 20 8.07 1.23 11.50
N LEU A 21 8.27 2.37 10.84
CA LEU A 21 9.56 3.08 10.81
C LEU A 21 9.94 3.62 12.20
N ASP A 22 8.98 4.12 12.97
CA ASP A 22 9.22 4.53 14.37
C ASP A 22 9.70 3.33 15.23
N ALA A 23 9.13 2.16 15.02
CA ALA A 23 9.51 0.94 15.74
C ALA A 23 10.79 0.28 15.20
N LYS A 24 11.13 0.49 13.95
CA LYS A 24 12.30 -0.06 13.23
C LYS A 24 12.99 1.06 12.43
N PRO A 25 13.81 1.90 13.08
CA PRO A 25 14.42 3.07 12.42
C PRO A 25 15.43 2.75 11.32
N ASP A 26 15.87 1.50 11.23
CA ASP A 26 16.72 0.98 10.16
C ASP A 26 15.98 0.58 8.90
N TRP A 27 14.63 0.54 8.95
CA TRP A 27 13.81 0.24 7.78
C TRP A 27 13.69 1.45 6.87
N LEU A 28 13.37 1.21 5.60
CA LEU A 28 13.15 2.27 4.61
C LEU A 28 11.69 2.29 4.12
N LEU A 29 11.21 3.48 3.80
CA LEU A 29 9.96 3.68 3.08
C LEU A 29 10.23 3.69 1.57
N LEU A 30 9.36 3.04 0.81
CA LEU A 30 9.24 3.25 -0.62
C LEU A 30 7.80 3.66 -0.95
N ASP A 31 7.65 4.81 -1.62
CA ASP A 31 6.38 5.27 -2.18
C ASP A 31 6.40 5.12 -3.71
N PRO A 32 5.71 4.10 -4.27
CA PRO A 32 5.65 3.90 -5.71
C PRO A 32 4.82 4.95 -6.47
N GLU A 33 4.03 5.78 -5.76
CA GLU A 33 3.24 6.85 -6.38
C GLU A 33 4.16 7.93 -6.98
N GLU A 34 5.34 8.19 -6.41
CA GLU A 34 6.31 9.15 -6.94
C GLU A 34 6.66 8.83 -8.39
N ARG A 35 7.01 7.57 -8.68
CA ARG A 35 7.27 7.10 -10.06
C ARG A 35 6.02 7.22 -10.93
N GLY A 36 4.85 6.93 -10.38
CA GLY A 36 3.58 7.02 -11.11
C GLY A 36 3.30 8.44 -11.57
N VAL A 37 3.45 9.41 -10.69
CA VAL A 37 3.29 10.84 -11.02
C VAL A 37 4.28 11.29 -12.09
N GLU A 38 5.52 10.83 -12.05
CA GLU A 38 6.53 11.16 -13.07
C GLU A 38 6.16 10.58 -14.44
N LEU A 39 5.74 9.31 -14.49
CA LEU A 39 5.32 8.67 -15.74
C LEU A 39 4.09 9.36 -16.36
N LEU A 40 3.11 9.79 -15.57
CA LEU A 40 1.95 10.50 -16.10
C LEU A 40 2.31 11.86 -16.74
N ARG A 41 3.41 12.49 -16.34
CA ARG A 41 3.87 13.73 -17.00
C ARG A 41 4.33 13.47 -18.44
N THR A 42 4.84 12.28 -18.72
CA THR A 42 5.34 11.89 -20.06
C THR A 42 4.30 11.09 -20.85
N THR A 43 3.25 10.60 -20.19
CA THR A 43 2.14 9.83 -20.80
C THR A 43 0.78 10.42 -20.37
N PRO A 44 0.46 11.67 -20.79
CA PRO A 44 -0.72 12.38 -20.31
C PRO A 44 -2.06 11.72 -20.67
N ASP A 45 -2.09 10.86 -21.68
CA ASP A 45 -3.28 10.11 -22.10
C ASP A 45 -3.55 8.87 -21.22
N ALA A 46 -2.63 8.51 -20.31
CA ALA A 46 -2.86 7.43 -19.35
C ALA A 46 -3.79 7.93 -18.23
N GLY A 47 -4.92 7.24 -18.05
CA GLY A 47 -5.89 7.59 -17.01
C GLY A 47 -5.43 7.26 -15.59
N ASP A 48 -4.68 6.15 -15.44
CA ASP A 48 -4.08 5.68 -14.18
C ASP A 48 -2.67 5.16 -14.47
N PHE A 49 -1.69 5.59 -13.68
CA PHE A 49 -0.32 5.11 -13.83
C PHE A 49 -0.19 3.60 -13.60
N GLN A 50 -1.10 2.98 -12.82
CA GLN A 50 -1.12 1.53 -12.60
C GLN A 50 -1.40 0.74 -13.89
N ASP A 51 -2.09 1.34 -14.87
CA ASP A 51 -2.35 0.73 -16.16
C ASP A 51 -1.09 0.67 -17.04
N LEU A 52 -0.05 1.45 -16.70
CA LEU A 52 1.21 1.46 -17.42
C LEU A 52 2.10 0.26 -17.04
N PRO A 53 2.44 -0.67 -17.95
CA PRO A 53 3.38 -1.76 -17.67
C PRO A 53 4.73 -1.25 -17.14
N ALA A 54 5.19 -0.09 -17.63
CA ALA A 54 6.43 0.53 -17.18
C ALA A 54 6.40 0.93 -15.69
N TRP A 55 5.23 1.34 -15.16
CA TRP A 55 5.08 1.60 -13.74
C TRP A 55 5.18 0.31 -12.92
N ARG A 56 4.49 -0.74 -13.33
CA ARG A 56 4.49 -2.01 -12.59
C ARG A 56 5.87 -2.66 -12.55
N ALA A 57 6.57 -2.67 -13.69
CA ALA A 57 7.96 -3.14 -13.76
C ALA A 57 8.88 -2.28 -12.88
N GLY A 58 8.80 -0.96 -12.99
CA GLY A 58 9.58 -0.03 -12.19
C GLY A 58 9.29 -0.11 -10.69
N PHE A 59 8.06 -0.39 -10.29
CA PHE A 59 7.73 -0.65 -8.88
C PHE A 59 8.53 -1.86 -8.36
N VAL A 60 8.59 -2.97 -9.11
CA VAL A 60 9.38 -4.15 -8.74
C VAL A 60 10.87 -3.81 -8.65
N GLU A 61 11.40 -3.12 -9.65
CA GLU A 61 12.81 -2.71 -9.69
C GLU A 61 13.20 -1.85 -8.49
N ASP A 62 12.41 -0.80 -8.19
CA ASP A 62 12.66 0.11 -7.07
C ASP A 62 12.55 -0.62 -5.72
N ALA A 63 11.56 -1.49 -5.56
CA ALA A 63 11.36 -2.24 -4.33
C ALA A 63 12.53 -3.20 -4.06
N VAL A 64 12.97 -3.94 -5.07
CA VAL A 64 14.09 -4.86 -4.96
C VAL A 64 15.41 -4.10 -4.72
N ALA A 65 15.65 -3.01 -5.47
CA ALA A 65 16.85 -2.19 -5.30
C ALA A 65 16.91 -1.54 -3.91
N ARG A 66 15.77 -1.03 -3.41
CA ARG A 66 15.69 -0.41 -2.07
C ARG A 66 15.90 -1.42 -0.95
N ASN A 67 15.44 -2.66 -1.13
CA ASN A 67 15.57 -3.71 -0.12
C ASN A 67 17.02 -4.13 0.15
N GLY A 68 17.96 -4.01 -0.76
CA GLY A 68 19.40 -4.24 -0.57
C GLY A 68 19.79 -5.01 0.70
N SER A 69 20.29 -4.30 1.71
CA SER A 69 20.67 -4.83 3.03
C SER A 69 19.69 -4.50 4.16
N VAL A 70 18.57 -3.81 3.87
CA VAL A 70 17.60 -3.33 4.87
C VAL A 70 16.18 -3.77 4.52
N ASP A 71 15.32 -3.84 5.52
CA ASP A 71 13.90 -4.12 5.30
C ASP A 71 13.18 -2.86 4.79
N VAL A 72 12.15 -3.05 3.94
CA VAL A 72 11.41 -1.96 3.27
C VAL A 72 9.94 -2.08 3.55
N VAL A 73 9.27 -0.97 3.87
CA VAL A 73 7.81 -0.89 3.95
C VAL A 73 7.24 -0.10 2.77
N ILE A 74 6.18 -0.62 2.17
CA ILE A 74 5.55 -0.04 0.97
C ILE A 74 4.05 0.15 1.22
N PRO A 75 3.56 1.39 1.48
CA PRO A 75 2.13 1.68 1.63
C PRO A 75 1.49 2.01 0.28
N MET A 76 1.11 1.00 -0.52
CA MET A 76 0.57 1.21 -1.85
C MET A 76 -0.76 0.49 -2.09
N THR A 77 -1.78 1.21 -2.59
CA THR A 77 -3.06 0.62 -3.01
C THR A 77 -2.93 0.07 -4.43
N VAL A 78 -2.99 -1.25 -4.59
CA VAL A 78 -3.16 -1.91 -5.89
C VAL A 78 -4.39 -2.80 -5.79
N ARG A 79 -5.51 -2.34 -6.37
CA ARG A 79 -6.82 -3.01 -6.25
C ARG A 79 -7.09 -4.05 -7.34
N ARG A 80 -6.42 -3.97 -8.48
CA ARG A 80 -6.53 -4.96 -9.55
C ARG A 80 -5.68 -6.16 -9.21
N LEU A 81 -6.31 -7.32 -9.07
CA LEU A 81 -5.65 -8.55 -8.63
C LEU A 81 -4.58 -9.04 -9.62
N ASP A 82 -4.79 -8.82 -10.92
CA ASP A 82 -3.80 -9.13 -11.96
C ASP A 82 -2.52 -8.29 -11.81
N TYR A 83 -2.65 -6.97 -11.62
CA TYR A 83 -1.51 -6.08 -11.38
C TYR A 83 -0.82 -6.37 -10.06
N TYR A 84 -1.62 -6.64 -9.01
CA TYR A 84 -1.08 -7.02 -7.71
C TYR A 84 -0.23 -8.30 -7.81
N ARG A 85 -0.71 -9.33 -8.50
CA ARG A 85 0.03 -10.57 -8.71
C ARG A 85 1.30 -10.36 -9.53
N GLU A 86 1.20 -9.61 -10.65
CA GLU A 86 2.36 -9.27 -11.49
C GLU A 86 3.48 -8.65 -10.64
N ILE A 87 3.16 -7.64 -9.83
CA ILE A 87 4.12 -6.95 -8.97
C ILE A 87 4.64 -7.87 -7.86
N LEU A 88 3.73 -8.56 -7.17
CA LEU A 88 4.09 -9.44 -6.05
C LEU A 88 5.00 -10.59 -6.49
N ASP A 89 4.67 -11.25 -7.59
CA ASP A 89 5.45 -12.37 -8.13
C ASP A 89 6.81 -11.88 -8.62
N GLY A 90 6.85 -10.70 -9.26
CA GLY A 90 8.10 -10.04 -9.64
C GLY A 90 9.03 -9.82 -8.45
N MET A 91 8.53 -9.22 -7.36
CA MET A 91 9.32 -9.02 -6.14
C MET A 91 9.72 -10.35 -5.47
N LYS A 92 8.77 -11.30 -5.33
CA LYS A 92 9.01 -12.60 -4.67
C LYS A 92 10.03 -13.49 -5.40
N SER A 93 10.26 -13.25 -6.69
CA SER A 93 11.28 -13.98 -7.44
C SER A 93 12.70 -13.65 -7.00
N VAL A 94 12.91 -12.52 -6.28
CA VAL A 94 14.22 -11.98 -5.89
C VAL A 94 14.37 -11.85 -4.38
N VAL A 95 13.31 -11.44 -3.66
CA VAL A 95 13.37 -11.10 -2.23
C VAL A 95 12.17 -11.66 -1.47
N GLU A 96 12.31 -11.77 -0.14
CA GLU A 96 11.18 -12.12 0.73
C GLU A 96 10.17 -10.97 0.79
N VAL A 97 8.90 -11.24 0.49
CA VAL A 97 7.81 -10.26 0.54
C VAL A 97 6.70 -10.75 1.46
N ARG A 98 6.27 -9.89 2.38
CA ARG A 98 5.13 -10.07 3.28
C ARG A 98 4.01 -9.11 2.90
N PRO A 99 3.05 -9.57 2.08
CA PRO A 99 1.90 -8.74 1.75
C PRO A 99 0.92 -8.74 2.93
N ILE A 100 0.55 -7.53 3.37
CA ILE A 100 -0.43 -7.30 4.44
C ILE A 100 -1.62 -6.54 3.86
N ARG A 101 -2.80 -7.14 3.93
CA ARG A 101 -4.07 -6.55 3.54
C ARG A 101 -4.71 -5.84 4.73
N LEU A 102 -4.73 -4.51 4.71
CA LEU A 102 -5.44 -3.71 5.70
C LEU A 102 -6.90 -3.49 5.26
N THR A 103 -7.84 -3.64 6.20
CA THR A 103 -9.26 -3.34 5.97
C THR A 103 -9.85 -2.51 7.10
N ALA A 104 -10.97 -1.85 6.84
CA ALA A 104 -11.80 -1.19 7.83
C ALA A 104 -13.26 -1.18 7.37
N SER A 105 -14.18 -0.90 8.28
CA SER A 105 -15.58 -0.69 7.93
C SER A 105 -15.72 0.50 6.98
N GLU A 106 -16.71 0.47 6.09
CA GLU A 106 -17.00 1.56 5.16
C GLU A 106 -17.17 2.90 5.90
N THR A 107 -17.88 2.89 7.04
CA THR A 107 -18.06 4.08 7.87
C THR A 107 -16.72 4.67 8.30
N THR A 108 -15.81 3.84 8.82
CA THR A 108 -14.47 4.27 9.24
C THR A 108 -13.67 4.85 8.08
N LEU A 109 -13.73 4.21 6.90
CA LEU A 109 -12.99 4.68 5.71
C LEU A 109 -13.52 6.04 5.25
N ARG A 110 -14.84 6.22 5.15
CA ARG A 110 -15.46 7.50 4.77
C ARG A 110 -15.10 8.62 5.75
N GLU A 111 -15.18 8.36 7.05
CA GLU A 111 -14.80 9.33 8.08
C GLU A 111 -13.32 9.73 8.00
N ARG A 112 -12.43 8.76 7.79
CA ARG A 112 -10.99 9.04 7.67
C ARG A 112 -10.67 9.83 6.41
N ILE A 113 -11.25 9.46 5.25
CA ILE A 113 -11.06 10.22 4.01
C ILE A 113 -11.57 11.67 4.15
N ALA A 114 -12.71 11.87 4.84
CA ALA A 114 -13.25 13.21 5.06
C ALA A 114 -12.41 14.08 6.00
N ARG A 115 -11.61 13.47 6.89
CA ARG A 115 -10.71 14.16 7.82
C ARG A 115 -9.27 14.27 7.35
N ASP A 116 -8.94 13.59 6.24
CA ASP A 116 -7.59 13.56 5.70
C ASP A 116 -7.20 14.97 5.17
N ASP A 117 -5.98 15.41 5.46
CA ASP A 117 -5.44 16.69 4.98
C ASP A 117 -5.00 16.60 3.51
N THR A 118 -5.94 16.18 2.66
CA THR A 118 -5.75 16.10 1.21
C THR A 118 -6.63 17.13 0.50
N PRO A 119 -6.25 17.58 -0.72
CA PRO A 119 -7.09 18.48 -1.49
C PRO A 119 -8.54 17.97 -1.60
N PRO A 120 -9.56 18.84 -1.48
CA PRO A 120 -10.97 18.42 -1.55
C PRO A 120 -11.32 17.60 -2.79
N THR A 121 -10.67 17.89 -3.93
CA THR A 121 -10.82 17.12 -5.18
C THR A 121 -10.34 15.68 -5.04
N THR A 122 -9.23 15.47 -4.33
CA THR A 122 -8.68 14.14 -4.05
C THR A 122 -9.59 13.36 -3.09
N ALA A 123 -10.08 14.00 -2.02
CA ALA A 123 -11.01 13.39 -1.09
C ALA A 123 -12.32 12.99 -1.79
N ALA A 124 -12.89 13.87 -2.62
CA ALA A 124 -14.09 13.60 -3.41
C ALA A 124 -13.89 12.41 -4.37
N TRP A 125 -12.76 12.38 -5.07
CA TRP A 125 -12.41 11.27 -5.96
C TRP A 125 -12.28 9.94 -5.20
N ARG A 126 -11.60 9.93 -4.05
CA ARG A 126 -11.47 8.74 -3.19
C ARG A 126 -12.83 8.24 -2.72
N LEU A 127 -13.73 9.14 -2.28
CA LEU A 127 -15.08 8.79 -1.83
C LEU A 127 -15.94 8.22 -2.98
N GLN A 128 -15.83 8.79 -4.18
CA GLN A 128 -16.55 8.29 -5.36
C GLN A 128 -16.15 6.86 -5.74
N HIS A 129 -14.88 6.49 -5.52
CA HIS A 129 -14.35 5.19 -5.93
C HIS A 129 -14.25 4.20 -4.75
N LEU A 130 -14.72 4.58 -3.56
CA LEU A 130 -14.50 3.81 -2.34
C LEU A 130 -15.18 2.44 -2.37
N ASP A 131 -16.43 2.35 -2.81
CA ASP A 131 -17.20 1.10 -2.80
C ASP A 131 -16.54 0.03 -3.69
N ALA A 132 -16.13 0.44 -4.90
CA ALA A 132 -15.38 -0.43 -5.80
C ALA A 132 -14.00 -0.81 -5.22
N CYS A 133 -13.40 0.09 -4.44
CA CYS A 133 -12.12 -0.16 -3.78
C CYS A 133 -12.28 -1.16 -2.62
N ILE A 134 -13.33 -1.03 -1.80
CA ILE A 134 -13.61 -1.98 -0.69
C ILE A 134 -13.83 -3.38 -1.25
N GLY A 135 -14.74 -3.54 -2.21
CA GLY A 135 -15.07 -4.85 -2.79
C GLY A 135 -13.88 -5.57 -3.42
N ALA A 136 -12.91 -4.81 -3.95
CA ALA A 136 -11.69 -5.41 -4.49
C ALA A 136 -10.85 -6.11 -3.41
N PHE A 137 -10.89 -5.63 -2.16
CA PHE A 137 -10.09 -6.18 -1.05
C PHE A 137 -10.79 -7.27 -0.22
N ASP A 138 -11.94 -7.78 -0.64
CA ASP A 138 -12.56 -8.93 0.01
C ASP A 138 -11.83 -10.25 -0.32
N ASP A 139 -11.05 -10.28 -1.41
CA ASP A 139 -10.29 -11.45 -1.83
C ASP A 139 -9.07 -11.70 -0.93
N ALA A 140 -8.97 -12.91 -0.39
CA ALA A 140 -7.84 -13.37 0.44
C ALA A 140 -6.50 -13.41 -0.32
N ALA A 141 -6.52 -13.37 -1.65
CA ALA A 141 -5.31 -13.33 -2.48
C ALA A 141 -4.44 -12.08 -2.26
N PHE A 142 -4.98 -11.02 -1.62
CA PHE A 142 -4.23 -9.80 -1.29
C PHE A 142 -3.33 -9.92 -0.04
N GLY A 143 -3.17 -11.11 0.55
CA GLY A 143 -2.25 -11.37 1.64
C GLY A 143 -2.89 -11.49 3.02
N ASP A 144 -2.06 -11.48 4.06
CA ASP A 144 -2.49 -11.61 5.45
C ASP A 144 -3.37 -10.42 5.85
N HIS A 145 -4.47 -10.71 6.55
CA HIS A 145 -5.51 -9.72 6.84
C HIS A 145 -5.36 -9.10 8.23
N ILE A 146 -5.43 -7.75 8.29
CA ILE A 146 -5.53 -6.98 9.55
C ILE A 146 -6.63 -5.93 9.42
N GLY A 147 -7.67 -6.03 10.29
CA GLY A 147 -8.68 -4.98 10.44
C GLY A 147 -8.12 -3.79 11.24
N THR A 148 -8.42 -2.56 10.80
CA THR A 148 -7.88 -1.33 11.43
C THR A 148 -8.89 -0.57 12.28
N ASP A 149 -10.16 -0.99 12.32
CA ASP A 149 -11.19 -0.36 13.14
C ASP A 149 -10.81 -0.39 14.62
N GLY A 150 -10.94 0.74 15.30
CA GLY A 150 -10.65 0.87 16.73
C GLY A 150 -9.18 0.65 17.13
N ARG A 151 -8.26 0.53 16.18
CA ARG A 151 -6.83 0.33 16.45
C ARG A 151 -6.02 1.55 16.06
N THR A 152 -5.01 1.87 16.87
CA THR A 152 -4.02 2.89 16.51
C THR A 152 -3.01 2.32 15.52
N PRO A 153 -2.36 3.17 14.68
CA PRO A 153 -1.28 2.74 13.79
C PRO A 153 -0.18 1.96 14.51
N ALA A 154 0.24 2.39 15.70
CA ALA A 154 1.25 1.71 16.51
C ALA A 154 0.83 0.29 16.93
N LYS A 155 -0.45 0.07 17.27
CA LYS A 155 -0.96 -1.28 17.58
C LYS A 155 -0.95 -2.18 16.34
N ILE A 156 -1.27 -1.64 15.17
CA ILE A 156 -1.26 -2.38 13.91
C ILE A 156 0.19 -2.71 13.54
N ALA A 157 1.11 -1.77 13.65
CA ALA A 157 2.54 -1.99 13.43
C ALA A 157 3.09 -3.10 14.32
N ALA A 158 2.76 -3.10 15.63
CA ALA A 158 3.16 -4.15 16.55
C ALA A 158 2.62 -5.53 16.14
N LEU A 159 1.35 -5.63 15.69
CA LEU A 159 0.79 -6.87 15.17
C LEU A 159 1.54 -7.36 13.93
N ILE A 160 1.85 -6.46 13.00
CA ILE A 160 2.62 -6.79 11.79
C ILE A 160 3.99 -7.35 12.19
N LEU A 161 4.71 -6.67 13.10
CA LEU A 161 6.05 -7.12 13.55
C LEU A 161 6.02 -8.52 14.17
N VAL A 162 4.98 -8.84 14.96
CA VAL A 162 4.78 -10.21 15.49
C VAL A 162 4.54 -11.20 14.35
N MET A 163 3.66 -10.88 13.41
CA MET A 163 3.31 -11.76 12.28
C MET A 163 4.49 -12.09 11.39
N ILE A 164 5.41 -11.14 11.20
CA ILE A 164 6.61 -11.34 10.36
C ILE A 164 7.84 -11.80 11.15
N GLY A 165 7.71 -12.08 12.47
CA GLY A 165 8.80 -12.54 13.31
C GLY A 165 9.88 -11.50 13.58
N ARG A 166 9.51 -10.20 13.68
CA ARG A 166 10.40 -9.05 13.93
C ARG A 166 10.02 -8.26 15.17
N ALA A 167 9.18 -8.82 16.05
CA ALA A 167 8.74 -8.18 17.30
C ALA A 167 9.92 -7.91 18.28
#